data_16d492de345fa228ff6ec19c5d1ebc82
#
_entry.id   16d492de345fa228ff6ec19c5d1ebc82
#
_cell.length_a   1.000
_cell.length_b   1.000
_cell.length_c   1.000
_cell.angle_alpha   90.00
_cell.angle_beta   90.00
_cell.angle_gamma   90.00
#
_symmetry.space_group_name_H-M   'P 1'
#
loop_
_entity.id
_entity.type
_entity.pdbx_description
1 polymer ?
#
loop_
_entity_poly.entity_id
_entity_poly.type
_entity_poly.pdbx_seq_one_letter_code
_entity_poly.pdbx_strand_id
1 'polypeptide(L)'
;MPQFLFVPGGKRSAQDFDSVRGLLRAQGRLSDAITLSDPEQNDLSQHIAEVCALVEEGDAKELHLCGHSYASFVITGAADRLRGRIARLVFIDTLIPESGRSLFDFFKQAGIDPTAFGVPAWPPFVEPLTFDEAAFAALPKTYLHCLRSQFLSLTAGIPADLQSRLASENWTYCALDADHYCMIDQPAAVVERITG
;
A
#
# COMPACT_ATOMS: atom_id res chain seq x y z
N MET A 1 9.53 -18.41 -3.49
CA MET A 1 9.04 -17.26 -2.74
C MET A 1 8.28 -16.33 -3.63
N PRO A 2 7.21 -15.68 -3.17
CA PRO A 2 6.48 -14.74 -3.99
C PRO A 2 7.37 -13.57 -4.38
N GLN A 3 7.25 -13.13 -5.65
CA GLN A 3 7.81 -11.87 -6.11
C GLN A 3 6.94 -10.68 -5.69
N PHE A 4 5.65 -10.93 -5.46
CA PHE A 4 4.66 -9.94 -5.05
C PHE A 4 3.93 -10.41 -3.81
N LEU A 5 3.86 -9.56 -2.78
CA LEU A 5 3.01 -9.76 -1.63
C LEU A 5 2.00 -8.61 -1.56
N PHE A 6 0.71 -8.95 -1.58
CA PHE A 6 -0.38 -7.99 -1.52
C PHE A 6 -0.94 -7.87 -0.11
N VAL A 7 -1.09 -6.63 0.35
CA VAL A 7 -1.69 -6.28 1.63
C VAL A 7 -2.95 -5.46 1.34
N PRO A 8 -4.14 -5.96 1.69
CA PRO A 8 -5.40 -5.29 1.43
C PRO A 8 -5.64 -4.10 2.36
N GLY A 9 -6.61 -3.25 2.01
CA GLY A 9 -7.07 -2.14 2.83
C GLY A 9 -7.73 -2.57 4.13
N GLY A 10 -8.12 -1.60 4.95
CA GLY A 10 -8.79 -1.84 6.23
C GLY A 10 -10.07 -2.68 6.06
N LYS A 11 -10.24 -3.71 6.90
CA LYS A 11 -11.34 -4.71 6.83
C LYS A 11 -11.53 -5.42 5.48
N ARG A 12 -10.48 -5.45 4.67
CA ARG A 12 -10.45 -6.20 3.42
C ARG A 12 -9.66 -7.50 3.61
N SER A 13 -9.70 -8.38 2.62
CA SER A 13 -9.03 -9.68 2.71
C SER A 13 -8.13 -9.95 1.51
N ALA A 14 -7.27 -10.96 1.63
CA ALA A 14 -6.41 -11.47 0.56
C ALA A 14 -7.18 -11.79 -0.72
N GLN A 15 -8.45 -12.17 -0.61
CA GLN A 15 -9.32 -12.53 -1.74
C GLN A 15 -9.53 -11.38 -2.74
N ASP A 16 -9.42 -10.12 -2.31
CA ASP A 16 -9.53 -8.97 -3.20
C ASP A 16 -8.47 -9.00 -4.32
N PHE A 17 -7.36 -9.70 -4.09
CA PHE A 17 -6.27 -9.83 -5.04
C PHE A 17 -6.24 -11.16 -5.81
N ASP A 18 -7.24 -12.04 -5.68
CA ASP A 18 -7.23 -13.36 -6.32
C ASP A 18 -7.12 -13.28 -7.84
N SER A 19 -7.85 -12.34 -8.47
CA SER A 19 -7.77 -12.12 -9.92
C SER A 19 -6.39 -11.61 -10.35
N VAL A 20 -5.81 -10.65 -9.63
CA VAL A 20 -4.47 -10.12 -9.87
C VAL A 20 -3.42 -11.24 -9.75
N ARG A 21 -3.50 -12.04 -8.67
CA ARG A 21 -2.59 -13.17 -8.43
C ARG A 21 -2.72 -14.25 -9.50
N GLY A 22 -3.94 -14.53 -9.95
CA GLY A 22 -4.21 -15.47 -11.06
C GLY A 22 -3.52 -15.02 -12.35
N LEU A 23 -3.62 -13.73 -12.70
CA LEU A 23 -2.97 -13.16 -13.88
C LEU A 23 -1.44 -13.14 -13.77
N LEU A 24 -0.89 -12.80 -12.60
CA LEU A 24 0.55 -12.87 -12.35
C LEU A 24 1.08 -14.31 -12.50
N ARG A 25 0.34 -15.30 -11.98
CA ARG A 25 0.68 -16.72 -12.12
C ARG A 25 0.67 -17.17 -13.57
N ALA A 26 -0.29 -16.69 -14.37
CA ALA A 26 -0.34 -16.97 -15.81
C ALA A 26 0.89 -16.41 -16.56
N GLN A 27 1.53 -15.36 -16.01
CA GLN A 27 2.78 -14.79 -16.51
C GLN A 27 4.04 -15.46 -15.91
N GLY A 28 3.90 -16.53 -15.13
CA GLY A 28 5.01 -17.22 -14.46
C GLY A 28 5.56 -16.47 -13.23
N ARG A 29 4.83 -15.47 -12.72
CA ARG A 29 5.23 -14.68 -11.55
C ARG A 29 4.60 -15.24 -10.28
N LEU A 30 5.40 -15.40 -9.23
CA LEU A 30 4.94 -15.84 -7.93
C LEU A 30 4.34 -14.67 -7.16
N SER A 31 3.18 -14.87 -6.58
CA SER A 31 2.49 -13.85 -5.78
C SER A 31 1.71 -14.46 -4.65
N ASP A 32 1.62 -13.73 -3.54
CA ASP A 32 0.78 -14.08 -2.39
C ASP A 32 0.03 -12.85 -1.89
N ALA A 33 -0.92 -13.06 -0.98
CA ALA A 33 -1.66 -11.99 -0.32
C ALA A 33 -1.97 -12.41 1.12
N ILE A 34 -1.90 -11.45 2.05
CA ILE A 34 -2.24 -11.65 3.45
C ILE A 34 -3.64 -11.08 3.75
N THR A 35 -4.35 -11.67 4.67
CA THR A 35 -5.49 -11.03 5.36
C THR A 35 -5.00 -10.58 6.73
N LEU A 36 -5.03 -9.28 6.98
CA LEU A 36 -4.63 -8.73 8.29
C LEU A 36 -5.69 -9.06 9.35
N SER A 37 -5.26 -9.12 10.59
CA SER A 37 -6.15 -9.28 11.75
C SER A 37 -7.17 -8.14 11.85
N ASP A 38 -8.20 -8.32 12.69
CA ASP A 38 -9.31 -7.35 12.80
C ASP A 38 -8.79 -5.99 13.32
N PRO A 39 -8.95 -4.90 12.55
CA PRO A 39 -8.49 -3.57 12.93
C PRO A 39 -9.26 -2.95 14.11
N GLU A 40 -10.37 -3.52 14.53
CA GLU A 40 -11.06 -3.09 15.75
C GLU A 40 -10.31 -3.49 17.02
N GLN A 41 -9.49 -4.55 16.94
CA GLN A 41 -8.82 -5.16 18.08
C GLN A 41 -7.30 -5.10 18.01
N ASN A 42 -6.76 -4.77 16.84
CA ASN A 42 -5.32 -4.78 16.58
C ASN A 42 -4.86 -3.43 16.07
N ASP A 43 -3.66 -3.04 16.47
CA ASP A 43 -3.06 -1.76 16.10
C ASP A 43 -2.20 -1.87 14.80
N LEU A 44 -1.64 -0.74 14.36
CA LEU A 44 -0.78 -0.69 13.18
C LEU A 44 0.50 -1.51 13.39
N SER A 45 1.07 -1.45 14.58
CA SER A 45 2.29 -2.19 14.92
C SER A 45 2.09 -3.70 14.80
N GLN A 46 0.91 -4.21 15.19
CA GLN A 46 0.53 -5.62 15.03
C GLN A 46 0.40 -5.99 13.54
N HIS A 47 -0.31 -5.21 12.73
CA HIS A 47 -0.45 -5.45 11.29
C HIS A 47 0.91 -5.44 10.56
N ILE A 48 1.82 -4.55 10.95
CA ILE A 48 3.19 -4.54 10.44
C ILE A 48 3.92 -5.83 10.82
N ALA A 49 3.77 -6.30 12.06
CA ALA A 49 4.41 -7.52 12.54
C ALA A 49 3.91 -8.76 11.78
N GLU A 50 2.62 -8.84 11.45
CA GLU A 50 2.05 -9.92 10.64
C GLU A 50 2.67 -10.01 9.24
N VAL A 51 2.83 -8.87 8.57
CA VAL A 51 3.51 -8.82 7.26
C VAL A 51 4.98 -9.20 7.40
N CYS A 52 5.68 -8.71 8.43
CA CYS A 52 7.08 -9.06 8.67
C CYS A 52 7.24 -10.57 8.91
N ALA A 53 6.42 -11.17 9.76
CA ALA A 53 6.47 -12.60 10.05
C ALA A 53 6.30 -13.44 8.77
N LEU A 54 5.29 -13.11 7.95
CA LEU A 54 5.08 -13.83 6.69
C LEU A 54 6.28 -13.73 5.74
N VAL A 55 6.92 -12.55 5.66
CA VAL A 55 8.10 -12.36 4.81
C VAL A 55 9.32 -13.10 5.37
N GLU A 56 9.47 -13.12 6.70
CA GLU A 56 10.60 -13.77 7.40
C GLU A 56 10.56 -15.31 7.33
N GLU A 57 9.36 -15.89 7.32
CA GLU A 57 9.16 -17.34 7.11
C GLU A 57 9.69 -17.82 5.76
N GLY A 58 9.92 -16.90 4.86
CA GLY A 58 10.33 -17.25 3.54
C GLY A 58 11.69 -16.65 3.11
N ASP A 59 12.17 -17.05 1.88
CA ASP A 59 13.49 -16.72 1.33
C ASP A 59 13.50 -15.53 0.35
N ALA A 60 12.41 -14.76 0.23
CA ALA A 60 12.33 -13.67 -0.75
C ALA A 60 13.40 -12.61 -0.47
N LYS A 61 14.24 -12.35 -1.47
CA LYS A 61 15.29 -11.32 -1.41
C LYS A 61 14.96 -10.08 -2.25
N GLU A 62 13.96 -10.18 -3.12
CA GLU A 62 13.55 -9.12 -4.05
C GLU A 62 12.02 -9.06 -4.09
N LEU A 63 11.40 -8.74 -2.95
CA LEU A 63 9.96 -8.71 -2.82
C LEU A 63 9.40 -7.36 -3.25
N HIS A 64 8.40 -7.38 -4.13
CA HIS A 64 7.50 -6.25 -4.37
C HIS A 64 6.37 -6.29 -3.33
N LEU A 65 6.38 -5.37 -2.38
CA LEU A 65 5.38 -5.28 -1.34
C LEU A 65 4.30 -4.27 -1.75
N CYS A 66 3.10 -4.76 -1.99
CA CYS A 66 1.99 -4.01 -2.59
C CYS A 66 0.92 -3.74 -1.54
N GLY A 67 0.61 -2.48 -1.28
CA GLY A 67 -0.41 -2.06 -0.31
C GLY A 67 -1.53 -1.26 -0.96
N HIS A 68 -2.77 -1.64 -0.68
CA HIS A 68 -3.97 -0.92 -1.10
C HIS A 68 -4.53 -0.09 0.05
N SER A 69 -4.94 1.17 -0.22
CA SER A 69 -5.64 1.99 0.76
C SER A 69 -4.84 2.12 2.08
N TYR A 70 -5.43 1.86 3.24
CA TYR A 70 -4.77 1.85 4.55
C TYR A 70 -3.44 1.09 4.57
N ALA A 71 -3.32 0.03 3.79
CA ALA A 71 -2.12 -0.82 3.81
C ALA A 71 -0.82 -0.10 3.37
N SER A 72 -0.88 1.12 2.83
CA SER A 72 0.33 1.93 2.62
C SER A 72 1.13 2.15 3.91
N PHE A 73 0.44 2.35 5.03
CA PHE A 73 1.07 2.48 6.35
C PHE A 73 1.73 1.17 6.77
N VAL A 74 1.03 0.05 6.57
CA VAL A 74 1.54 -1.28 6.92
C VAL A 74 2.78 -1.64 6.11
N ILE A 75 2.73 -1.49 4.76
CA ILE A 75 3.87 -1.85 3.90
C ILE A 75 5.07 -0.93 4.11
N THR A 76 4.86 0.35 4.46
CA THR A 76 5.94 1.28 4.78
C THR A 76 6.65 0.88 6.07
N GLY A 77 5.89 0.58 7.13
CA GLY A 77 6.46 0.11 8.39
C GLY A 77 7.14 -1.26 8.27
N ALA A 78 6.57 -2.18 7.48
CA ALA A 78 7.19 -3.47 7.20
C ALA A 78 8.50 -3.32 6.42
N ALA A 79 8.55 -2.44 5.42
CA ALA A 79 9.76 -2.18 4.66
C ALA A 79 10.89 -1.59 5.50
N ASP A 80 10.56 -0.73 6.47
CA ASP A 80 11.54 -0.19 7.42
C ASP A 80 12.15 -1.28 8.31
N ARG A 81 11.35 -2.26 8.75
CA ARG A 81 11.81 -3.41 9.54
C ARG A 81 12.57 -4.45 8.70
N LEU A 82 12.14 -4.68 7.45
CA LEU A 82 12.64 -5.72 6.54
C LEU A 82 13.71 -5.19 5.56
N ARG A 83 14.58 -4.30 6.01
CA ARG A 83 15.62 -3.68 5.16
C ARG A 83 16.44 -4.73 4.39
N GLY A 84 16.60 -4.48 3.09
CA GLY A 84 17.33 -5.38 2.20
C GLY A 84 16.54 -6.59 1.67
N ARG A 85 15.28 -6.75 2.07
CA ARG A 85 14.37 -7.81 1.56
C ARG A 85 13.35 -7.27 0.56
N ILE A 86 13.06 -5.97 0.61
CA ILE A 86 12.07 -5.30 -0.23
C ILE A 86 12.77 -4.66 -1.42
N ALA A 87 12.44 -5.09 -2.63
CA ALA A 87 12.95 -4.52 -3.87
C ALA A 87 12.14 -3.31 -4.33
N ARG A 88 10.83 -3.29 -4.02
CA ARG A 88 9.93 -2.20 -4.42
C ARG A 88 8.71 -2.13 -3.50
N LEU A 89 8.25 -0.92 -3.21
CA LEU A 89 6.93 -0.68 -2.66
C LEU A 89 5.95 -0.31 -3.77
N VAL A 90 4.74 -0.84 -3.73
CA VAL A 90 3.66 -0.52 -4.66
C VAL A 90 2.46 0.02 -3.88
N PHE A 91 2.16 1.28 -4.08
CA PHE A 91 1.06 2.00 -3.46
C PHE A 91 -0.13 2.00 -4.40
N ILE A 92 -1.23 1.34 -4.02
CA ILE A 92 -2.43 1.20 -4.85
C ILE A 92 -3.54 2.05 -4.26
N ASP A 93 -3.86 3.15 -4.93
CA ASP A 93 -4.91 4.12 -4.58
C ASP A 93 -4.97 4.47 -3.09
N THR A 94 -3.91 5.09 -2.59
CA THR A 94 -3.69 5.31 -1.18
C THR A 94 -3.01 6.65 -0.89
N LEU A 95 -2.83 6.97 0.39
CA LEU A 95 -1.96 8.06 0.85
C LEU A 95 -0.50 7.59 0.88
N ILE A 96 0.42 8.54 0.73
CA ILE A 96 1.85 8.30 0.97
C ILE A 96 2.12 8.65 2.43
N PRO A 97 2.54 7.69 3.27
CA PRO A 97 2.80 7.96 4.68
C PRO A 97 3.93 8.97 4.88
N GLU A 98 3.80 9.78 5.92
CA GLU A 98 4.85 10.67 6.46
C GLU A 98 5.20 10.20 7.88
N SER A 99 6.48 10.20 8.24
CA SER A 99 6.92 9.73 9.55
C SER A 99 6.34 10.58 10.68
N GLY A 100 5.83 9.92 11.72
CA GLY A 100 5.17 10.57 12.85
C GLY A 100 3.68 10.87 12.65
N ARG A 101 3.06 10.44 11.54
CA ARG A 101 1.64 10.70 11.24
C ARG A 101 0.83 9.41 11.15
N SER A 102 -0.43 9.50 11.56
CA SER A 102 -1.45 8.47 11.39
C SER A 102 -2.28 8.70 10.12
N LEU A 103 -3.08 7.71 9.72
CA LEU A 103 -4.07 7.89 8.64
C LEU A 103 -5.03 9.04 8.96
N PHE A 104 -5.48 9.15 10.20
CA PHE A 104 -6.41 10.20 10.64
C PHE A 104 -5.81 11.61 10.57
N ASP A 105 -4.50 11.76 10.72
CA ASP A 105 -3.85 13.08 10.58
C ASP A 105 -3.95 13.63 9.16
N PHE A 106 -3.98 12.77 8.14
CA PHE A 106 -4.21 13.20 6.74
C PHE A 106 -5.63 13.67 6.52
N PHE A 107 -6.62 12.97 7.05
CA PHE A 107 -8.03 13.41 7.00
C PHE A 107 -8.21 14.76 7.73
N LYS A 108 -7.64 14.88 8.91
CA LYS A 108 -7.66 16.13 9.70
C LYS A 108 -7.01 17.30 8.95
N GLN A 109 -5.86 17.06 8.32
CA GLN A 109 -5.17 18.09 7.51
C GLN A 109 -6.04 18.53 6.31
N ALA A 110 -6.74 17.60 5.67
CA ALA A 110 -7.63 17.87 4.56
C ALA A 110 -8.96 18.54 5.00
N GLY A 111 -9.23 18.64 6.31
CA GLY A 111 -10.51 19.13 6.84
C GLY A 111 -11.68 18.18 6.57
N ILE A 112 -11.41 16.89 6.42
CA ILE A 112 -12.39 15.86 6.06
C ILE A 112 -12.67 14.98 7.28
N ASP A 113 -13.95 14.72 7.56
CA ASP A 113 -14.36 13.75 8.56
C ASP A 113 -14.17 12.32 8.01
N PRO A 114 -13.29 11.49 8.60
CA PRO A 114 -13.08 10.12 8.14
C PRO A 114 -14.36 9.27 8.15
N THR A 115 -15.26 9.52 9.08
CA THR A 115 -16.51 8.75 9.21
C THR A 115 -17.44 8.93 8.01
N ALA A 116 -17.36 10.07 7.30
CA ALA A 116 -18.10 10.31 6.06
C ALA A 116 -17.67 9.34 4.92
N PHE A 117 -16.48 8.75 5.04
CA PHE A 117 -15.94 7.73 4.13
C PHE A 117 -16.03 6.30 4.69
N GLY A 118 -16.75 6.11 5.79
CA GLY A 118 -16.85 4.82 6.46
C GLY A 118 -15.53 4.36 7.09
N VAL A 119 -14.64 5.30 7.46
CA VAL A 119 -13.36 5.03 8.12
C VAL A 119 -13.49 5.35 9.61
N PRO A 120 -13.77 4.38 10.48
CA PRO A 120 -13.91 4.61 11.91
C PRO A 120 -12.54 4.82 12.59
N ALA A 121 -12.57 5.37 13.81
CA ALA A 121 -11.36 5.60 14.62
C ALA A 121 -10.82 4.30 15.25
N TRP A 122 -10.56 3.29 14.44
CA TRP A 122 -9.95 2.05 14.92
C TRP A 122 -8.47 2.23 15.23
N PRO A 123 -7.92 1.38 16.15
CA PRO A 123 -6.54 1.50 16.61
C PRO A 123 -5.52 1.74 15.49
N PRO A 124 -5.46 0.95 14.40
CA PRO A 124 -4.41 1.11 13.40
C PRO A 124 -4.55 2.34 12.52
N PHE A 125 -5.73 3.02 12.50
CA PHE A 125 -5.95 4.22 11.70
C PHE A 125 -5.59 5.50 12.44
N VAL A 126 -5.52 5.44 13.79
CA VAL A 126 -5.17 6.57 14.64
C VAL A 126 -3.74 6.47 15.19
N GLU A 127 -3.09 5.32 15.07
CA GLU A 127 -1.70 5.11 15.48
C GLU A 127 -0.74 5.79 14.48
N PRO A 128 0.15 6.69 14.94
CA PRO A 128 1.17 7.29 14.10
C PRO A 128 2.23 6.27 13.67
N LEU A 129 2.59 6.28 12.39
CA LEU A 129 3.69 5.47 11.85
C LEU A 129 5.00 6.24 11.93
N THR A 130 6.01 5.66 12.59
CA THR A 130 7.39 6.19 12.57
C THR A 130 8.28 5.26 11.75
N PHE A 131 9.08 5.82 10.83
CA PHE A 131 10.02 5.09 9.98
C PHE A 131 11.19 5.98 9.58
N ASP A 132 12.27 5.39 9.06
CA ASP A 132 13.43 6.11 8.52
C ASP A 132 13.09 6.66 7.12
N GLU A 133 12.90 7.96 7.04
CA GLU A 133 12.54 8.65 5.79
C GLU A 133 13.66 8.55 4.72
N ALA A 134 14.92 8.52 5.12
CA ALA A 134 16.03 8.37 4.17
C ALA A 134 16.05 6.96 3.56
N ALA A 135 15.83 5.92 4.37
CA ALA A 135 15.71 4.56 3.89
C ALA A 135 14.47 4.40 2.99
N PHE A 136 13.35 5.00 3.35
CA PHE A 136 12.13 5.01 2.53
C PHE A 136 12.36 5.72 1.19
N ALA A 137 13.00 6.89 1.19
CA ALA A 137 13.31 7.65 -0.03
C ALA A 137 14.17 6.83 -1.00
N ALA A 138 15.12 6.04 -0.49
CA ALA A 138 16.03 5.23 -1.30
C ALA A 138 15.35 4.03 -1.99
N LEU A 139 14.24 3.51 -1.45
CA LEU A 139 13.53 2.38 -2.04
C LEU A 139 12.85 2.75 -3.37
N PRO A 140 12.90 1.88 -4.40
CA PRO A 140 12.04 2.03 -5.57
C PRO A 140 10.56 1.94 -5.19
N LYS A 141 9.76 2.86 -5.72
CA LYS A 141 8.33 2.96 -5.40
C LYS A 141 7.50 3.13 -6.67
N THR A 142 6.34 2.48 -6.71
CA THR A 142 5.32 2.69 -7.73
C THR A 142 4.05 3.20 -7.06
N TYR A 143 3.47 4.27 -7.58
CA TYR A 143 2.17 4.77 -7.17
C TYR A 143 1.15 4.55 -8.28
N LEU A 144 0.14 3.74 -8.01
CA LEU A 144 -1.00 3.51 -8.89
C LEU A 144 -2.18 4.35 -8.40
N HIS A 145 -2.53 5.38 -9.16
CA HIS A 145 -3.57 6.36 -8.85
C HIS A 145 -4.86 6.05 -9.59
N CYS A 146 -5.95 5.81 -8.86
CA CYS A 146 -7.27 5.59 -9.43
C CYS A 146 -7.99 6.94 -9.64
N LEU A 147 -8.26 7.28 -10.90
CA LEU A 147 -8.77 8.61 -11.27
C LEU A 147 -10.27 8.81 -10.97
N ARG A 148 -11.00 7.75 -10.61
CA ARG A 148 -12.41 7.81 -10.16
C ARG A 148 -12.60 7.36 -8.72
N SER A 149 -11.51 7.30 -7.93
CA SER A 149 -11.56 6.93 -6.53
C SER A 149 -12.48 7.84 -5.71
N GLN A 150 -13.25 7.27 -4.82
CA GLN A 150 -14.00 8.05 -3.82
C GLN A 150 -13.08 8.84 -2.86
N PHE A 151 -11.80 8.51 -2.81
CA PHE A 151 -10.79 9.18 -1.99
C PHE A 151 -10.01 10.27 -2.73
N LEU A 152 -10.44 10.68 -3.93
CA LEU A 152 -9.76 11.72 -4.71
C LEU A 152 -9.55 13.03 -3.94
N SER A 153 -10.44 13.39 -3.03
CA SER A 153 -10.27 14.57 -2.17
C SER A 153 -9.01 14.50 -1.28
N LEU A 154 -8.52 13.29 -1.00
CA LEU A 154 -7.29 13.05 -0.24
C LEU A 154 -6.07 12.83 -1.14
N THR A 155 -6.27 12.26 -2.34
CA THR A 155 -5.18 11.80 -3.20
C THR A 155 -4.89 12.70 -4.40
N ALA A 156 -5.78 13.64 -4.74
CA ALA A 156 -5.65 14.50 -5.93
C ALA A 156 -4.38 15.35 -5.96
N GLY A 157 -3.81 15.69 -4.80
CA GLY A 157 -2.55 16.42 -4.70
C GLY A 157 -1.28 15.57 -4.92
N ILE A 158 -1.39 14.25 -4.80
CA ILE A 158 -0.24 13.33 -4.83
C ILE A 158 0.52 13.38 -6.17
N PRO A 159 -0.13 13.44 -7.36
CA PRO A 159 0.61 13.51 -8.62
C PRO A 159 1.54 14.72 -8.71
N ALA A 160 1.12 15.88 -8.22
CA ALA A 160 1.96 17.08 -8.24
C ALA A 160 3.12 16.99 -7.23
N ASP A 161 2.87 16.45 -6.04
CA ASP A 161 3.90 16.18 -5.04
C ASP A 161 4.93 15.16 -5.57
N LEU A 162 4.48 14.05 -6.13
CA LEU A 162 5.37 13.05 -6.71
C LEU A 162 6.20 13.59 -7.86
N GLN A 163 5.66 14.49 -8.69
CA GLN A 163 6.40 15.07 -9.79
C GLN A 163 7.64 15.84 -9.31
N SER A 164 7.58 16.47 -8.14
CA SER A 164 8.72 17.12 -7.51
C SER A 164 9.74 16.15 -6.92
N ARG A 165 9.34 14.91 -6.63
CA ARG A 165 10.12 13.87 -5.92
C ARG A 165 10.58 12.72 -6.82
N LEU A 166 10.09 12.62 -8.06
CA LEU A 166 10.32 11.47 -8.96
C LEU A 166 11.81 11.12 -9.11
N ALA A 167 12.64 12.14 -9.37
CA ALA A 167 14.07 11.92 -9.63
C ALA A 167 14.90 11.64 -8.38
N SER A 168 14.52 12.20 -7.22
CA SER A 168 15.28 12.10 -5.98
C SER A 168 14.89 10.91 -5.09
N GLU A 169 13.68 10.37 -5.27
CA GLU A 169 13.12 9.37 -4.38
C GLU A 169 12.64 8.09 -5.08
N ASN A 170 13.09 7.82 -6.31
CA ASN A 170 12.81 6.60 -7.06
C ASN A 170 11.31 6.25 -7.19
N TRP A 171 10.47 7.23 -7.50
CA TRP A 171 9.05 7.02 -7.76
C TRP A 171 8.75 6.75 -9.22
N THR A 172 7.83 5.81 -9.47
CA THR A 172 7.11 5.63 -10.73
C THR A 172 5.64 5.95 -10.49
N TYR A 173 5.07 6.86 -11.27
CA TYR A 173 3.65 7.21 -11.19
C TYR A 173 2.89 6.58 -12.34
N CYS A 174 1.77 5.90 -12.03
CA CYS A 174 0.86 5.29 -12.98
C CYS A 174 -0.58 5.74 -12.67
N ALA A 175 -1.28 6.30 -13.65
CA ALA A 175 -2.70 6.60 -13.55
C ALA A 175 -3.54 5.45 -14.13
N LEU A 176 -4.69 5.19 -13.51
CA LEU A 176 -5.67 4.22 -13.97
C LEU A 176 -7.07 4.83 -13.89
N ASP A 177 -7.82 4.77 -15.00
CA ASP A 177 -9.22 5.18 -15.01
C ASP A 177 -10.10 4.10 -14.36
N ALA A 178 -10.04 4.03 -13.03
CA ALA A 178 -10.70 3.04 -12.19
C ALA A 178 -11.18 3.66 -10.88
N ASP A 179 -12.04 2.94 -10.19
CA ASP A 179 -12.47 3.23 -8.84
C ASP A 179 -11.48 2.69 -7.80
N HIS A 180 -11.72 2.98 -6.52
CA HIS A 180 -10.84 2.58 -5.42
C HIS A 180 -10.48 1.08 -5.40
N TYR A 181 -11.39 0.21 -5.82
CA TYR A 181 -11.19 -1.24 -5.82
C TYR A 181 -10.70 -1.77 -7.18
N CYS A 182 -9.77 -1.05 -7.80
CA CYS A 182 -9.23 -1.37 -9.13
C CYS A 182 -8.70 -2.80 -9.28
N MET A 183 -8.20 -3.43 -8.19
CA MET A 183 -7.73 -4.81 -8.20
C MET A 183 -8.86 -5.83 -8.44
N ILE A 184 -10.11 -5.46 -8.13
CA ILE A 184 -11.30 -6.28 -8.37
C ILE A 184 -11.85 -6.01 -9.76
N ASP A 185 -12.01 -4.73 -10.10
CA ASP A 185 -12.73 -4.30 -11.31
C ASP A 185 -11.87 -4.36 -12.58
N GLN A 186 -10.56 -4.08 -12.43
CA GLN A 186 -9.61 -4.00 -13.53
C GLN A 186 -8.29 -4.72 -13.23
N PRO A 187 -8.31 -6.00 -12.83
CA PRO A 187 -7.11 -6.72 -12.38
C PRO A 187 -6.01 -6.79 -13.44
N ALA A 188 -6.37 -6.87 -14.74
CA ALA A 188 -5.40 -6.91 -15.82
C ALA A 188 -4.64 -5.58 -15.95
N ALA A 189 -5.33 -4.45 -15.83
CA ALA A 189 -4.70 -3.14 -15.86
C ALA A 189 -3.79 -2.93 -14.62
N VAL A 190 -4.19 -3.41 -13.44
CA VAL A 190 -3.34 -3.38 -12.25
C VAL A 190 -2.05 -4.16 -12.49
N VAL A 191 -2.14 -5.41 -13.00
CA VAL A 191 -0.96 -6.24 -13.31
C VAL A 191 -0.04 -5.54 -14.28
N GLU A 192 -0.56 -4.98 -15.38
CA GLU A 192 0.24 -4.22 -16.37
C GLU A 192 1.05 -3.10 -15.70
N ARG A 193 0.43 -2.32 -14.82
CA ARG A 193 1.06 -1.16 -14.16
C ARG A 193 2.10 -1.52 -13.10
N ILE A 194 1.94 -2.66 -12.42
CA ILE A 194 2.87 -3.06 -11.34
C ILE A 194 4.03 -3.93 -11.84
N THR A 195 3.96 -4.41 -13.08
CA THR A 195 4.98 -5.29 -13.69
C THR A 195 5.83 -4.59 -14.76
N GLY A 196 5.40 -3.43 -15.22
CA GLY A 196 6.04 -2.61 -16.25
C GLY A 196 7.23 -1.77 -15.82
#